data_fde20d78d701687f5c72ed45749ab065
#
_entry.id   fde20d78d701687f5c72ed45749ab065
#
_cell.length_a   1.000
_cell.length_b   1.000
_cell.length_c   1.000
_cell.angle_alpha   90.00
_cell.angle_beta   90.00
_cell.angle_gamma   90.00
#
_symmetry.space_group_name_H-M   'P 1'
#
loop_
_entity.id
_entity.type
_entity.pdbx_description
1 polymer ?
#
loop_
_entity_poly.entity_id
_entity_poly.type
_entity_poly.pdbx_seq_one_letter_code
_entity_poly.pdbx_strand_id
1 'polypeptide(L)'
;MFGFGTSQAIKRQGPRGSYDLWLLVALVGLASIGVVMVTSSSIAVADGSHAGAFYYLKKDLLFLALGTVAAGMAMRTELKLLEKYAFHLMLLAFVLLLAVFVPHLGMRINGAHRWLNLAVTSFQPVEAVKLILVVYLASYLVRHRDSIETKFLGLIKPIAVAGVIVLLLLAQPDFGSATLVISVTIAMVWLGGARPIYLFVMGLPLMPLLVIAATGESYRVKRLTSFMNPWEHPFTDGFQLTQSLMAIGRGEWTGVGLGSSVLKLSYLPEAHTDFIFAVIGEELGLIGVILVMGLFALAVGRGLYLGLKGVEVGQRFAGYVAFGISLMLAMQAIVSVGVNLGALPTKGLTLPLISYGGSSMVLTCAMAGVLLRATWEINRALDARQMAKRMPEAVAAPDVNDAVRPREAAVA
;
A
#
# COMPACT_ATOMS: atom_id res chain seq x y z
N MET A 1 -46.12 50.32 -13.20
CA MET A 1 -46.14 48.88 -12.98
C MET A 1 -44.69 48.37 -13.20
N PHE A 2 -43.90 48.29 -12.12
CA PHE A 2 -42.48 47.98 -12.17
C PHE A 2 -42.29 46.45 -11.94
N GLY A 3 -41.89 45.74 -12.99
CA GLY A 3 -41.52 44.32 -12.90
C GLY A 3 -40.08 44.18 -12.40
N PHE A 4 -39.89 43.82 -11.16
CA PHE A 4 -38.60 43.38 -10.63
C PHE A 4 -38.29 41.97 -11.16
N GLY A 5 -37.48 41.87 -12.19
CA GLY A 5 -36.87 40.62 -12.60
C GLY A 5 -35.81 40.20 -11.58
N THR A 6 -36.17 39.31 -10.66
CA THR A 6 -35.20 38.65 -9.78
C THR A 6 -34.34 37.72 -10.61
N SER A 7 -33.18 38.21 -11.05
CA SER A 7 -32.12 37.39 -11.57
C SER A 7 -31.59 36.49 -10.45
N GLN A 8 -32.11 35.26 -10.36
CA GLN A 8 -31.53 34.23 -9.51
C GLN A 8 -30.13 33.91 -10.11
N ALA A 9 -29.11 34.54 -9.54
CA ALA A 9 -27.73 34.16 -9.80
C ALA A 9 -27.57 32.70 -9.36
N ILE A 10 -27.61 31.76 -10.32
CA ILE A 10 -27.29 30.35 -10.10
C ILE A 10 -25.84 30.33 -9.61
N LYS A 11 -25.69 30.15 -8.30
CA LYS A 11 -24.39 29.99 -7.66
C LYS A 11 -23.72 28.80 -8.31
N ARG A 12 -22.81 29.03 -9.28
CA ARG A 12 -22.05 27.96 -9.97
C ARG A 12 -21.31 27.18 -8.93
N GLN A 13 -21.77 25.99 -8.61
CA GLN A 13 -21.06 25.07 -7.76
C GLN A 13 -19.82 24.59 -8.53
N GLY A 14 -18.63 24.95 -8.05
CA GLY A 14 -17.38 24.44 -8.61
C GLY A 14 -17.29 22.91 -8.51
N PRO A 15 -16.35 22.28 -9.22
CA PRO A 15 -16.20 20.83 -9.22
C PRO A 15 -15.99 20.32 -7.79
N ARG A 16 -16.85 19.40 -7.36
CA ARG A 16 -16.84 18.79 -6.04
C ARG A 16 -16.04 17.49 -6.14
N GLY A 17 -14.85 17.42 -5.50
CA GLY A 17 -14.16 16.14 -5.32
C GLY A 17 -14.99 15.23 -4.39
N SER A 18 -15.03 13.95 -4.68
CA SER A 18 -15.63 12.92 -3.82
C SER A 18 -14.63 11.82 -3.52
N TYR A 19 -14.64 11.34 -2.27
CA TYR A 19 -13.90 10.13 -1.92
C TYR A 19 -14.61 8.92 -2.53
N ASP A 20 -13.82 7.93 -2.94
CA ASP A 20 -14.38 6.68 -3.47
C ASP A 20 -14.95 5.84 -2.31
N LEU A 21 -16.27 5.66 -2.31
CA LEU A 21 -16.99 4.94 -1.26
C LEU A 21 -16.63 3.47 -1.21
N TRP A 22 -16.46 2.81 -2.37
CA TRP A 22 -16.11 1.39 -2.43
C TRP A 22 -14.72 1.12 -1.88
N LEU A 23 -13.78 2.00 -2.17
CA LEU A 23 -12.44 1.95 -1.61
C LEU A 23 -12.48 2.13 -0.08
N LEU A 24 -13.25 3.13 0.40
CA LEU A 24 -13.40 3.37 1.84
C LEU A 24 -14.02 2.16 2.56
N VAL A 25 -15.09 1.60 2.01
CA VAL A 25 -15.75 0.40 2.57
C VAL A 25 -14.79 -0.77 2.65
N ALA A 26 -13.99 -1.00 1.60
CA ALA A 26 -13.00 -2.07 1.59
C ALA A 26 -11.92 -1.88 2.67
N LEU A 27 -11.36 -0.68 2.80
CA LEU A 27 -10.32 -0.37 3.79
C LEU A 27 -10.84 -0.45 5.22
N VAL A 28 -12.04 0.09 5.49
CA VAL A 28 -12.68 0.01 6.81
C VAL A 28 -13.07 -1.44 7.13
N GLY A 29 -13.59 -2.19 6.15
CA GLY A 29 -13.91 -3.60 6.31
C GLY A 29 -12.70 -4.44 6.70
N LEU A 30 -11.55 -4.25 6.00
CA LEU A 30 -10.30 -4.93 6.34
C LEU A 30 -9.83 -4.60 7.76
N ALA A 31 -9.83 -3.32 8.14
CA ALA A 31 -9.43 -2.89 9.48
C ALA A 31 -10.37 -3.46 10.56
N SER A 32 -11.69 -3.51 10.30
CA SER A 32 -12.67 -4.08 11.24
C SER A 32 -12.44 -5.58 11.45
N ILE A 33 -12.21 -6.33 10.36
CA ILE A 33 -11.85 -7.75 10.44
C ILE A 33 -10.53 -7.90 11.21
N GLY A 34 -9.55 -7.03 10.96
CA GLY A 34 -8.26 -7.00 11.66
C GLY A 34 -8.43 -6.93 13.18
N VAL A 35 -9.21 -5.97 13.69
CA VAL A 35 -9.48 -5.81 15.13
C VAL A 35 -10.09 -7.07 15.74
N VAL A 36 -11.07 -7.66 15.06
CA VAL A 36 -11.71 -8.90 15.53
C VAL A 36 -10.71 -10.06 15.58
N MET A 37 -9.94 -10.23 14.50
CA MET A 37 -9.03 -11.38 14.37
C MET A 37 -7.76 -11.23 15.21
N VAL A 38 -7.22 -10.02 15.37
CA VAL A 38 -6.13 -9.76 16.34
C VAL A 38 -6.59 -10.06 17.76
N THR A 39 -7.81 -9.65 18.12
CA THR A 39 -8.37 -9.96 19.43
C THR A 39 -8.47 -11.46 19.62
N SER A 40 -9.08 -12.19 18.67
CA SER A 40 -9.23 -13.63 18.76
C SER A 40 -7.89 -14.35 18.86
N SER A 41 -6.92 -14.00 18.01
CA SER A 41 -5.63 -14.69 17.91
C SER A 41 -4.66 -14.36 19.04
N SER A 42 -4.84 -13.25 19.77
CA SER A 42 -3.89 -12.79 20.78
C SER A 42 -4.23 -13.15 22.22
N ILE A 43 -5.45 -13.61 22.51
CA ILE A 43 -5.89 -13.92 23.89
C ILE A 43 -4.98 -14.96 24.53
N ALA A 44 -4.71 -16.07 23.84
CA ALA A 44 -3.86 -17.14 24.36
C ALA A 44 -2.41 -16.71 24.63
N VAL A 45 -1.85 -15.86 23.75
CA VAL A 45 -0.49 -15.30 23.91
C VAL A 45 -0.44 -14.31 25.08
N ALA A 46 -1.51 -13.55 25.28
CA ALA A 46 -1.63 -12.58 26.37
C ALA A 46 -1.69 -13.27 27.74
N ASP A 47 -2.46 -14.35 27.85
CA ASP A 47 -2.57 -15.14 29.09
C ASP A 47 -1.22 -15.78 29.47
N GLY A 48 -0.49 -16.34 28.50
CA GLY A 48 0.83 -16.92 28.70
C GLY A 48 1.90 -15.91 29.14
N SER A 49 1.74 -14.64 28.80
CA SER A 49 2.68 -13.55 29.15
C SER A 49 2.31 -12.76 30.42
N HIS A 50 1.26 -13.15 31.15
CA HIS A 50 0.70 -12.42 32.31
C HIS A 50 0.32 -10.96 32.02
N ALA A 51 0.17 -10.58 30.73
CA ALA A 51 -0.12 -9.21 30.32
C ALA A 51 -1.63 -8.87 30.33
N GLY A 52 -2.48 -9.86 30.62
CA GLY A 52 -3.94 -9.74 30.58
C GLY A 52 -4.53 -9.93 29.19
N ALA A 53 -5.66 -10.65 29.10
CA ALA A 53 -6.27 -11.13 27.85
C ALA A 53 -6.49 -10.06 26.77
N PHE A 54 -6.70 -8.80 27.14
CA PHE A 54 -6.96 -7.70 26.21
C PHE A 54 -5.76 -6.77 25.98
N TYR A 55 -4.55 -7.17 26.34
CA TYR A 55 -3.35 -6.35 26.18
C TYR A 55 -3.09 -5.98 24.71
N TYR A 56 -3.10 -6.97 23.82
CA TYR A 56 -2.87 -6.74 22.38
C TYR A 56 -4.02 -5.98 21.75
N LEU A 57 -5.28 -6.24 22.13
CA LEU A 57 -6.43 -5.46 21.67
C LEU A 57 -6.30 -3.95 22.00
N LYS A 58 -5.93 -3.62 23.25
CA LYS A 58 -5.76 -2.22 23.68
C LYS A 58 -4.67 -1.53 22.86
N LYS A 59 -3.55 -2.21 22.63
CA LYS A 59 -2.46 -1.69 21.80
C LYS A 59 -2.87 -1.56 20.34
N ASP A 60 -3.57 -2.53 19.77
CA ASP A 60 -4.02 -2.51 18.39
C ASP A 60 -5.03 -1.37 18.15
N LEU A 61 -5.99 -1.18 19.05
CA LEU A 61 -6.93 -0.04 19.02
C LEU A 61 -6.21 1.31 19.16
N LEU A 62 -5.17 1.41 19.99
CA LEU A 62 -4.35 2.62 20.09
C LEU A 62 -3.64 2.91 18.75
N PHE A 63 -3.00 1.92 18.15
CA PHE A 63 -2.31 2.09 16.87
C PHE A 63 -3.29 2.34 15.72
N LEU A 64 -4.48 1.72 15.74
CA LEU A 64 -5.54 2.00 14.77
C LEU A 64 -6.07 3.43 14.92
N ALA A 65 -6.25 3.92 16.16
CA ALA A 65 -6.65 5.31 16.41
C ALA A 65 -5.59 6.30 15.92
N LEU A 66 -4.31 6.07 16.23
CA LEU A 66 -3.19 6.85 15.70
C LEU A 66 -3.12 6.77 14.17
N GLY A 67 -3.34 5.59 13.60
CA GLY A 67 -3.42 5.36 12.17
C GLY A 67 -4.57 6.11 11.51
N THR A 68 -5.74 6.13 12.14
CA THR A 68 -6.90 6.90 11.65
C THR A 68 -6.62 8.40 11.65
N VAL A 69 -5.95 8.91 12.68
CA VAL A 69 -5.49 10.31 12.71
C VAL A 69 -4.48 10.57 11.59
N ALA A 70 -3.51 9.68 11.39
CA ALA A 70 -2.53 9.79 10.31
C ALA A 70 -3.19 9.76 8.92
N ALA A 71 -4.18 8.87 8.72
CA ALA A 71 -4.98 8.82 7.50
C ALA A 71 -5.76 10.14 7.28
N GLY A 72 -6.40 10.67 8.32
CA GLY A 72 -7.12 11.95 8.26
C GLY A 72 -6.20 13.14 7.92
N MET A 73 -4.99 13.17 8.46
CA MET A 73 -3.97 14.17 8.09
C MET A 73 -3.53 14.00 6.62
N ALA A 74 -3.27 12.76 6.20
CA ALA A 74 -2.91 12.44 4.83
C ALA A 74 -4.02 12.83 3.82
N MET A 75 -5.28 12.60 4.15
CA MET A 75 -6.44 13.02 3.34
C MET A 75 -6.55 14.54 3.19
N ARG A 76 -6.09 15.32 4.17
CA ARG A 76 -6.09 16.79 4.12
C ARG A 76 -4.86 17.35 3.39
N THR A 77 -3.79 16.58 3.27
CA THR A 77 -2.56 17.01 2.62
C THR A 77 -2.73 17.01 1.10
N GLU A 78 -2.40 18.12 0.45
CA GLU A 78 -2.41 18.19 -1.01
C GLU A 78 -1.30 17.33 -1.60
N LEU A 79 -1.61 16.55 -2.64
CA LEU A 79 -0.63 15.69 -3.29
C LEU A 79 0.52 16.48 -3.93
N LYS A 80 0.27 17.71 -4.36
CA LYS A 80 1.33 18.63 -4.85
C LYS A 80 2.43 18.87 -3.83
N LEU A 81 2.09 18.88 -2.54
CA LEU A 81 3.08 19.03 -1.47
C LEU A 81 3.98 17.78 -1.39
N LEU A 82 3.40 16.59 -1.47
CA LEU A 82 4.15 15.33 -1.50
C LEU A 82 5.05 15.26 -2.74
N GLU A 83 4.55 15.67 -3.91
CA GLU A 83 5.34 15.73 -5.14
C GLU A 83 6.52 16.70 -5.03
N LYS A 84 6.30 17.90 -4.46
CA LYS A 84 7.34 18.90 -4.25
C LYS A 84 8.46 18.39 -3.35
N TYR A 85 8.12 17.71 -2.27
CA TYR A 85 9.09 17.22 -1.27
C TYR A 85 9.53 15.76 -1.49
N ALA A 86 9.14 15.12 -2.59
CA ALA A 86 9.44 13.71 -2.87
C ALA A 86 10.93 13.35 -2.73
N PHE A 87 11.83 14.23 -3.20
CA PHE A 87 13.28 14.04 -3.08
C PHE A 87 13.75 14.13 -1.62
N HIS A 88 13.27 15.12 -0.85
CA HIS A 88 13.65 15.27 0.55
C HIS A 88 13.11 14.12 1.42
N LEU A 89 11.89 13.65 1.12
CA LEU A 89 11.32 12.45 1.75
C LEU A 89 12.19 11.22 1.45
N MET A 90 12.71 11.09 0.22
CA MET A 90 13.61 9.97 -0.11
C MET A 90 14.93 10.06 0.65
N LEU A 91 15.50 11.25 0.83
CA LEU A 91 16.67 11.42 1.70
C LEU A 91 16.36 11.03 3.14
N LEU A 92 15.20 11.42 3.66
CA LEU A 92 14.73 11.01 4.98
C LEU A 92 14.61 9.47 5.07
N ALA A 93 14.10 8.82 4.03
CA ALA A 93 14.00 7.36 3.98
C ALA A 93 15.38 6.69 4.11
N PHE A 94 16.41 7.19 3.42
CA PHE A 94 17.77 6.68 3.56
C PHE A 94 18.32 6.90 4.96
N VAL A 95 18.12 8.09 5.55
CA VAL A 95 18.54 8.38 6.93
C VAL A 95 17.87 7.42 7.92
N LEU A 96 16.57 7.17 7.78
CA LEU A 96 15.83 6.22 8.62
C LEU A 96 16.34 4.78 8.49
N LEU A 97 16.65 4.32 7.28
CA LEU A 97 17.21 2.99 7.07
C LEU A 97 18.63 2.85 7.63
N LEU A 98 19.45 3.89 7.54
CA LEU A 98 20.79 3.90 8.11
C LEU A 98 20.77 4.03 9.64
N ALA A 99 19.80 4.75 10.21
CA ALA A 99 19.65 4.93 11.65
C ALA A 99 19.48 3.60 12.42
N VAL A 100 18.96 2.55 11.74
CA VAL A 100 18.80 1.22 12.35
C VAL A 100 20.16 0.57 12.70
N PHE A 101 21.23 0.94 12.00
CA PHE A 101 22.58 0.42 12.26
C PHE A 101 23.32 1.19 13.36
N VAL A 102 22.79 2.33 13.80
CA VAL A 102 23.42 3.14 14.86
C VAL A 102 23.21 2.47 16.22
N PRO A 103 24.29 2.20 16.99
CA PRO A 103 24.18 1.67 18.36
C PRO A 103 23.24 2.54 19.21
N HIS A 104 22.48 1.92 20.10
CA HIS A 104 21.48 2.53 20.99
C HIS A 104 20.19 3.05 20.31
N LEU A 105 20.19 3.35 19.01
CA LEU A 105 18.97 3.68 18.25
C LEU A 105 18.34 2.43 17.65
N GLY A 106 19.16 1.57 17.03
CA GLY A 106 18.70 0.32 16.44
C GLY A 106 18.54 -0.79 17.48
N MET A 107 17.43 -1.54 17.36
CA MET A 107 17.15 -2.71 18.19
C MET A 107 17.36 -3.98 17.37
N ARG A 108 18.03 -4.96 17.98
CA ARG A 108 18.16 -6.30 17.40
C ARG A 108 17.08 -7.21 17.97
N ILE A 109 16.11 -7.57 17.14
CA ILE A 109 15.02 -8.48 17.50
C ILE A 109 15.11 -9.71 16.57
N ASN A 110 15.09 -10.91 17.14
CA ASN A 110 15.20 -12.17 16.40
C ASN A 110 16.39 -12.23 15.42
N GLY A 111 17.54 -11.65 15.84
CA GLY A 111 18.77 -11.63 15.04
C GLY A 111 18.85 -10.57 13.94
N ALA A 112 17.81 -9.75 13.74
CA ALA A 112 17.76 -8.73 12.69
C ALA A 112 17.69 -7.32 13.26
N HIS A 113 18.42 -6.39 12.64
CA HIS A 113 18.40 -4.96 12.96
C HIS A 113 17.37 -4.26 12.08
N ARG A 114 16.09 -4.22 12.49
CA ARG A 114 14.97 -3.68 11.69
C ARG A 114 14.16 -2.60 12.39
N TRP A 115 14.40 -2.41 13.67
CA TRP A 115 13.58 -1.59 14.54
C TRP A 115 14.38 -0.45 15.14
N LEU A 116 13.75 0.73 15.23
CA LEU A 116 14.26 1.86 15.99
C LEU A 116 13.56 1.91 17.34
N ASN A 117 14.33 2.17 18.40
CA ASN A 117 13.81 2.39 19.73
C ASN A 117 13.36 3.85 19.88
N LEU A 118 12.06 4.09 19.98
CA LEU A 118 11.49 5.41 20.24
C LEU A 118 11.13 5.59 21.73
N ALA A 119 11.78 4.88 22.64
CA ALA A 119 11.57 4.85 24.08
C ALA A 119 10.21 4.30 24.52
N VAL A 120 9.11 4.71 23.91
CA VAL A 120 7.73 4.26 24.21
C VAL A 120 7.29 3.08 23.34
N THR A 121 7.76 3.04 22.11
CA THR A 121 7.39 2.01 21.13
C THR A 121 8.53 1.73 20.15
N SER A 122 8.52 0.57 19.53
CA SER A 122 9.43 0.25 18.43
C SER A 122 8.85 0.71 17.11
N PHE A 123 9.67 1.34 16.29
CA PHE A 123 9.30 1.83 14.96
C PHE A 123 10.09 1.07 13.89
N GLN A 124 9.40 0.56 12.88
CA GLN A 124 10.04 -0.11 11.75
C GLN A 124 10.14 0.86 10.56
N PRO A 125 11.34 1.38 10.24
CA PRO A 125 11.53 2.40 9.20
C PRO A 125 11.06 1.98 7.83
N VAL A 126 11.19 0.70 7.47
CA VAL A 126 10.79 0.21 6.15
C VAL A 126 9.31 0.46 5.84
N GLU A 127 8.44 0.54 6.84
CA GLU A 127 7.04 0.84 6.64
C GLU A 127 6.86 2.26 6.07
N ALA A 128 7.60 3.25 6.60
CA ALA A 128 7.61 4.61 6.05
C ALA A 128 8.27 4.66 4.67
N VAL A 129 9.37 3.91 4.49
CA VAL A 129 10.11 3.85 3.23
C VAL A 129 9.23 3.34 2.09
N LYS A 130 8.33 2.39 2.33
CA LYS A 130 7.37 1.89 1.33
C LYS A 130 6.49 3.02 0.75
N LEU A 131 5.90 3.85 1.61
CA LEU A 131 5.10 5.00 1.17
C LEU A 131 5.95 6.05 0.46
N ILE A 132 7.10 6.39 1.04
CA ILE A 132 8.01 7.40 0.48
C ILE A 132 8.53 6.97 -0.91
N LEU A 133 8.85 5.70 -1.09
CA LEU A 133 9.27 5.15 -2.38
C LEU A 133 8.19 5.31 -3.44
N VAL A 134 6.93 5.01 -3.11
CA VAL A 134 5.79 5.19 -4.04
C VAL A 134 5.67 6.66 -4.45
N VAL A 135 5.74 7.60 -3.50
CA VAL A 135 5.68 9.04 -3.76
C VAL A 135 6.85 9.50 -4.64
N TYR A 136 8.07 9.02 -4.34
CA TYR A 136 9.26 9.34 -5.12
C TYR A 136 9.16 8.81 -6.56
N LEU A 137 8.79 7.54 -6.72
CA LEU A 137 8.62 6.93 -8.04
C LEU A 137 7.54 7.65 -8.84
N ALA A 138 6.38 7.95 -8.24
CA ALA A 138 5.32 8.71 -8.89
C ALA A 138 5.81 10.08 -9.38
N SER A 139 6.54 10.83 -8.54
CA SER A 139 7.14 12.12 -8.89
C SER A 139 8.17 11.98 -10.01
N TYR A 140 9.01 10.94 -9.97
CA TYR A 140 10.00 10.67 -11.00
C TYR A 140 9.36 10.34 -12.34
N LEU A 141 8.35 9.47 -12.36
CA LEU A 141 7.61 9.06 -13.56
C LEU A 141 6.92 10.25 -14.25
N VAL A 142 6.38 11.20 -13.46
CA VAL A 142 5.78 12.42 -14.01
C VAL A 142 6.83 13.32 -14.66
N ARG A 143 7.97 13.54 -13.98
CA ARG A 143 9.01 14.49 -14.43
C ARG A 143 9.85 14.00 -15.59
N HIS A 144 10.05 12.68 -15.72
CA HIS A 144 10.97 12.08 -16.70
C HIS A 144 10.27 11.14 -17.68
N ARG A 145 8.98 11.37 -17.95
CA ARG A 145 8.15 10.50 -18.78
C ARG A 145 8.80 10.16 -20.12
N ASP A 146 9.19 11.19 -20.89
CA ASP A 146 9.75 11.01 -22.23
C ASP A 146 11.05 10.20 -22.21
N SER A 147 11.86 10.36 -21.14
CA SER A 147 13.09 9.60 -20.98
C SER A 147 12.82 8.13 -20.62
N ILE A 148 11.74 7.86 -19.89
CA ILE A 148 11.37 6.50 -19.47
C ILE A 148 10.79 5.71 -20.67
N GLU A 149 9.96 6.36 -21.48
CA GLU A 149 9.33 5.75 -22.66
C GLU A 149 10.34 5.47 -23.79
N THR A 150 11.39 6.32 -23.94
CA THR A 150 12.27 6.29 -25.11
C THR A 150 13.71 5.86 -24.81
N LYS A 151 14.24 6.09 -23.61
CA LYS A 151 15.66 5.91 -23.28
C LYS A 151 15.87 4.90 -22.15
N PHE A 152 16.75 3.93 -22.39
CA PHE A 152 17.19 3.01 -21.33
C PHE A 152 17.79 3.74 -20.10
N LEU A 153 18.55 4.81 -20.32
CA LEU A 153 19.15 5.63 -19.26
C LEU A 153 18.12 6.29 -18.32
N GLY A 154 16.88 6.52 -18.80
CA GLY A 154 15.80 7.05 -17.98
C GLY A 154 15.38 6.14 -16.83
N LEU A 155 15.68 4.83 -16.95
CA LEU A 155 15.35 3.83 -15.94
C LEU A 155 16.43 3.66 -14.87
N ILE A 156 17.67 4.08 -15.14
CA ILE A 156 18.80 3.86 -14.23
C ILE A 156 18.55 4.51 -12.86
N LYS A 157 18.09 5.76 -12.84
CA LYS A 157 17.89 6.50 -11.57
C LYS A 157 16.88 5.84 -10.63
N PRO A 158 15.62 5.55 -11.05
CA PRO A 158 14.64 4.94 -10.14
C PRO A 158 15.05 3.54 -9.70
N ILE A 159 15.68 2.75 -10.59
CA ILE A 159 16.16 1.41 -10.25
C ILE A 159 17.38 1.46 -9.34
N ALA A 160 18.31 2.42 -9.53
CA ALA A 160 19.44 2.61 -8.63
C ALA A 160 19.00 3.02 -7.22
N VAL A 161 18.04 3.96 -7.11
CA VAL A 161 17.45 4.35 -5.82
C VAL A 161 16.80 3.16 -5.12
N ALA A 162 15.98 2.40 -5.83
CA ALA A 162 15.38 1.17 -5.28
C ALA A 162 16.46 0.13 -4.93
N GLY A 163 17.50 -0.01 -5.75
CA GLY A 163 18.63 -0.90 -5.52
C GLY A 163 19.38 -0.58 -4.22
N VAL A 164 19.63 0.70 -3.95
CA VAL A 164 20.26 1.12 -2.67
C VAL A 164 19.36 0.78 -1.48
N ILE A 165 18.05 1.02 -1.58
CA ILE A 165 17.09 0.62 -0.52
C ILE A 165 17.16 -0.90 -0.31
N VAL A 166 17.13 -1.67 -1.39
CA VAL A 166 17.22 -3.14 -1.34
C VAL A 166 18.50 -3.62 -0.68
N LEU A 167 19.65 -3.02 -1.02
CA LEU A 167 20.93 -3.36 -0.40
C LEU A 167 20.91 -3.08 1.11
N LEU A 168 20.35 -1.94 1.54
CA LEU A 168 20.21 -1.63 2.96
C LEU A 168 19.26 -2.61 3.67
N LEU A 169 18.16 -3.01 3.03
CA LEU A 169 17.23 -3.99 3.59
C LEU A 169 17.86 -5.39 3.68
N LEU A 170 18.66 -5.79 2.69
CA LEU A 170 19.40 -7.05 2.74
C LEU A 170 20.45 -7.04 3.86
N ALA A 171 21.10 -5.90 4.12
CA ALA A 171 22.01 -5.71 5.25
C ALA A 171 21.29 -5.77 6.62
N GLN A 172 19.98 -5.48 6.66
CA GLN A 172 19.09 -5.61 7.83
C GLN A 172 18.46 -7.01 7.96
N PRO A 173 18.92 -8.04 7.31
CA PRO A 173 18.32 -9.32 6.93
C PRO A 173 16.82 -9.28 6.61
N ASP A 174 16.31 -8.21 5.93
CA ASP A 174 14.90 -8.07 5.54
C ASP A 174 14.65 -8.38 4.06
N PHE A 175 14.74 -9.65 3.72
CA PHE A 175 14.52 -10.13 2.36
C PHE A 175 13.06 -9.95 1.89
N GLY A 176 12.08 -10.00 2.81
CA GLY A 176 10.66 -9.82 2.50
C GLY A 176 10.38 -8.42 1.95
N SER A 177 10.78 -7.40 2.70
CA SER A 177 10.60 -6.00 2.28
C SER A 177 11.46 -5.65 1.05
N ALA A 178 12.65 -6.22 0.91
CA ALA A 178 13.47 -6.05 -0.29
C ALA A 178 12.76 -6.54 -1.55
N THR A 179 12.13 -7.71 -1.49
CA THR A 179 11.35 -8.28 -2.60
C THR A 179 10.15 -7.39 -2.95
N LEU A 180 9.44 -6.86 -1.94
CA LEU A 180 8.32 -5.93 -2.16
C LEU A 180 8.78 -4.64 -2.87
N VAL A 181 9.87 -4.03 -2.40
CA VAL A 181 10.45 -2.82 -2.99
C VAL A 181 10.79 -3.02 -4.47
N ILE A 182 11.47 -4.12 -4.81
CA ILE A 182 11.80 -4.45 -6.20
C ILE A 182 10.54 -4.62 -7.03
N SER A 183 9.59 -5.45 -6.57
CA SER A 183 8.39 -5.78 -7.31
C SER A 183 7.52 -4.55 -7.59
N VAL A 184 7.31 -3.69 -6.58
CA VAL A 184 6.55 -2.45 -6.74
C VAL A 184 7.28 -1.46 -7.64
N THR A 185 8.61 -1.34 -7.53
CA THR A 185 9.40 -0.47 -8.41
C THR A 185 9.28 -0.89 -9.86
N ILE A 186 9.46 -2.17 -10.16
CA ILE A 186 9.34 -2.72 -11.53
C ILE A 186 7.93 -2.48 -12.06
N ALA A 187 6.90 -2.79 -11.27
CA ALA A 187 5.52 -2.62 -11.67
C ALA A 187 5.15 -1.14 -11.92
N MET A 188 5.58 -0.23 -11.04
CA MET A 188 5.34 1.21 -11.23
C MET A 188 6.06 1.77 -12.46
N VAL A 189 7.31 1.38 -12.67
CA VAL A 189 8.11 1.82 -13.83
C VAL A 189 7.50 1.28 -15.12
N TRP A 190 7.00 0.05 -15.12
CA TRP A 190 6.26 -0.52 -16.26
C TRP A 190 4.96 0.24 -16.55
N LEU A 191 4.15 0.49 -15.53
CA LEU A 191 2.92 1.30 -15.67
C LEU A 191 3.23 2.76 -16.07
N GLY A 192 4.42 3.26 -15.75
CA GLY A 192 4.93 4.55 -16.20
C GLY A 192 5.31 4.63 -17.69
N GLY A 193 5.19 3.51 -18.43
CA GLY A 193 5.43 3.44 -19.88
C GLY A 193 6.82 2.90 -20.27
N ALA A 194 7.57 2.33 -19.35
CA ALA A 194 8.85 1.70 -19.67
C ALA A 194 8.66 0.49 -20.57
N ARG A 195 9.53 0.34 -21.57
CA ARG A 195 9.52 -0.83 -22.45
C ARG A 195 9.89 -2.09 -21.67
N PRO A 196 9.11 -3.17 -21.77
CA PRO A 196 9.37 -4.42 -21.02
C PRO A 196 10.78 -4.98 -21.24
N ILE A 197 11.33 -4.82 -22.44
CA ILE A 197 12.70 -5.28 -22.75
C ILE A 197 13.76 -4.57 -21.89
N TYR A 198 13.58 -3.28 -21.59
CA TYR A 198 14.53 -2.55 -20.75
C TYR A 198 14.49 -3.04 -19.30
N LEU A 199 13.28 -3.36 -18.80
CA LEU A 199 13.10 -3.93 -17.47
C LEU A 199 13.72 -5.32 -17.37
N PHE A 200 13.57 -6.14 -18.41
CA PHE A 200 14.19 -7.46 -18.49
C PHE A 200 15.72 -7.36 -18.46
N VAL A 201 16.29 -6.50 -19.33
CA VAL A 201 17.76 -6.30 -19.41
C VAL A 201 18.32 -5.76 -18.09
N MET A 202 17.60 -4.86 -17.39
CA MET A 202 18.04 -4.35 -16.09
C MET A 202 17.82 -5.34 -14.94
N GLY A 203 16.83 -6.21 -15.05
CA GLY A 203 16.56 -7.28 -14.08
C GLY A 203 17.59 -8.41 -14.14
N LEU A 204 18.17 -8.67 -15.31
CA LEU A 204 19.10 -9.77 -15.52
C LEU A 204 20.32 -9.74 -14.58
N PRO A 205 21.02 -8.60 -14.36
CA PRO A 205 22.12 -8.51 -13.41
C PRO A 205 21.69 -8.63 -11.94
N LEU A 206 20.42 -8.36 -11.63
CA LEU A 206 19.89 -8.50 -10.27
C LEU A 206 19.60 -9.96 -9.89
N MET A 207 19.39 -10.84 -10.87
CA MET A 207 19.10 -12.26 -10.62
C MET A 207 20.23 -12.99 -9.85
N PRO A 208 21.50 -12.92 -10.25
CA PRO A 208 22.58 -13.49 -9.46
C PRO A 208 22.66 -12.93 -8.04
N LEU A 209 22.45 -11.62 -7.87
CA LEU A 209 22.44 -10.98 -6.56
C LEU A 209 21.30 -11.53 -5.68
N LEU A 210 20.11 -11.72 -6.24
CA LEU A 210 18.97 -12.31 -5.53
C LEU A 210 19.24 -13.78 -5.17
N VAL A 211 19.86 -14.55 -6.07
CA VAL A 211 20.24 -15.94 -5.79
C VAL A 211 21.27 -15.98 -4.65
N ILE A 212 22.33 -15.18 -4.71
CA ILE A 212 23.33 -15.09 -3.64
C ILE A 212 22.66 -14.63 -2.33
N ALA A 213 21.79 -13.64 -2.38
CA ALA A 213 21.06 -13.18 -1.21
C ALA A 213 20.11 -14.26 -0.64
N ALA A 214 19.53 -15.11 -1.48
CA ALA A 214 18.64 -16.20 -1.06
C ALA A 214 19.42 -17.41 -0.50
N THR A 215 20.61 -17.71 -1.02
CA THR A 215 21.40 -18.92 -0.69
C THR A 215 22.58 -18.64 0.23
N GLY A 216 22.98 -17.38 0.43
CA GLY A 216 24.17 -17.01 1.19
C GLY A 216 24.13 -17.32 2.69
N GLU A 217 22.93 -17.55 3.25
CA GLU A 217 22.76 -17.86 4.66
C GLU A 217 22.06 -19.22 4.83
N SER A 218 22.59 -20.09 5.67
CA SER A 218 22.07 -21.44 5.88
C SER A 218 20.61 -21.48 6.31
N TYR A 219 20.16 -20.52 7.14
CA TYR A 219 18.76 -20.44 7.58
C TYR A 219 17.79 -20.08 6.44
N ARG A 220 18.27 -19.33 5.40
CA ARG A 220 17.44 -18.99 4.23
C ARG A 220 17.27 -20.20 3.32
N VAL A 221 18.33 -20.95 3.13
CA VAL A 221 18.29 -22.22 2.37
C VAL A 221 17.33 -23.20 3.07
N LYS A 222 17.43 -23.36 4.39
CA LYS A 222 16.51 -24.18 5.17
C LYS A 222 15.04 -23.78 4.99
N ARG A 223 14.74 -22.48 5.01
CA ARG A 223 13.36 -21.97 4.74
C ARG A 223 12.90 -22.28 3.32
N LEU A 224 13.79 -22.26 2.34
CA LEU A 224 13.46 -22.61 0.95
C LEU A 224 13.23 -24.11 0.79
N THR A 225 14.01 -24.95 1.45
CA THR A 225 13.85 -26.43 1.40
C THR A 225 12.62 -26.88 2.17
N SER A 226 12.41 -26.37 3.39
CA SER A 226 11.23 -26.71 4.19
C SER A 226 9.91 -26.19 3.62
N PHE A 227 9.97 -25.12 2.80
CA PHE A 227 8.81 -24.66 2.03
C PHE A 227 8.41 -25.67 0.94
N MET A 228 9.38 -26.32 0.27
CA MET A 228 9.08 -27.28 -0.81
C MET A 228 8.47 -28.58 -0.26
N ASN A 229 8.90 -29.04 0.93
CA ASN A 229 8.34 -30.21 1.60
C ASN A 229 8.22 -29.95 3.12
N PRO A 230 7.20 -29.21 3.59
CA PRO A 230 7.08 -28.87 5.00
C PRO A 230 6.79 -30.08 5.90
N TRP A 231 6.24 -31.15 5.33
CA TRP A 231 5.88 -32.36 6.06
C TRP A 231 7.07 -33.30 6.36
N GLU A 232 8.21 -33.06 5.75
CA GLU A 232 9.42 -33.84 6.03
C GLU A 232 10.00 -33.50 7.41
N HIS A 233 9.89 -32.20 7.80
CA HIS A 233 10.39 -31.70 9.09
C HIS A 233 9.30 -30.90 9.84
N PRO A 234 8.15 -31.53 10.19
CA PRO A 234 6.96 -30.81 10.68
C PRO A 234 7.12 -30.24 12.09
N PHE A 235 8.14 -30.65 12.84
CA PHE A 235 8.41 -30.19 14.21
C PHE A 235 9.62 -29.27 14.33
N THR A 236 10.29 -28.95 13.22
CA THR A 236 11.47 -28.10 13.19
C THR A 236 11.30 -26.95 12.16
N ASP A 237 12.03 -26.98 11.06
CA ASP A 237 12.05 -25.92 10.06
C ASP A 237 10.71 -25.74 9.29
N GLY A 238 9.90 -26.81 9.17
CA GLY A 238 8.56 -26.80 8.58
C GLY A 238 7.42 -26.46 9.55
N PHE A 239 7.71 -26.34 10.87
CA PHE A 239 6.68 -26.26 11.92
C PHE A 239 5.63 -25.16 11.67
N GLN A 240 6.08 -23.92 11.40
CA GLN A 240 5.16 -22.80 11.20
C GLN A 240 4.22 -23.01 10.00
N LEU A 241 4.75 -23.54 8.90
CA LEU A 241 3.98 -23.76 7.69
C LEU A 241 3.01 -24.94 7.82
N THR A 242 3.44 -26.04 8.42
CA THR A 242 2.56 -27.20 8.66
C THR A 242 1.40 -26.84 9.58
N GLN A 243 1.66 -26.07 10.65
CA GLN A 243 0.60 -25.59 11.55
C GLN A 243 -0.37 -24.64 10.80
N SER A 244 0.14 -23.75 9.94
CA SER A 244 -0.69 -22.87 9.10
C SER A 244 -1.60 -23.67 8.17
N LEU A 245 -1.06 -24.66 7.46
CA LEU A 245 -1.83 -25.52 6.55
C LEU A 245 -2.87 -26.36 7.28
N MET A 246 -2.54 -26.89 8.45
CA MET A 246 -3.49 -27.61 9.30
C MET A 246 -4.62 -26.70 9.81
N ALA A 247 -4.31 -25.44 10.19
CA ALA A 247 -5.30 -24.45 10.57
C ALA A 247 -6.32 -24.23 9.45
N ILE A 248 -5.83 -23.89 8.27
CA ILE A 248 -6.67 -23.60 7.10
C ILE A 248 -7.50 -24.84 6.71
N GLY A 249 -6.89 -26.04 6.71
CA GLY A 249 -7.59 -27.29 6.39
C GLY A 249 -8.71 -27.61 7.39
N ARG A 250 -8.53 -27.29 8.68
CA ARG A 250 -9.54 -27.51 9.71
C ARG A 250 -10.76 -26.59 9.59
N GLY A 251 -10.58 -25.41 8.99
CA GLY A 251 -11.68 -24.43 8.86
C GLY A 251 -12.75 -24.80 7.85
N GLU A 252 -12.49 -25.74 6.93
CA GLU A 252 -13.45 -26.16 5.92
C GLU A 252 -14.21 -24.98 5.24
N TRP A 253 -15.55 -25.04 5.14
CA TRP A 253 -16.37 -24.00 4.51
C TRP A 253 -16.70 -22.83 5.44
N THR A 254 -17.13 -23.10 6.67
CA THR A 254 -17.72 -22.12 7.59
C THR A 254 -16.83 -21.77 8.77
N GLY A 255 -15.71 -22.45 8.93
CA GLY A 255 -14.83 -22.31 10.06
C GLY A 255 -15.31 -23.08 11.31
N VAL A 256 -14.42 -23.16 12.30
CA VAL A 256 -14.73 -23.76 13.61
C VAL A 256 -15.48 -22.79 14.53
N GLY A 257 -15.68 -21.54 14.10
CA GLY A 257 -16.28 -20.46 14.87
C GLY A 257 -15.26 -19.48 15.44
N LEU A 258 -15.67 -18.23 15.60
CA LEU A 258 -14.85 -17.18 16.19
C LEU A 258 -14.40 -17.55 17.60
N GLY A 259 -13.12 -17.37 17.89
CA GLY A 259 -12.54 -17.71 19.19
C GLY A 259 -12.21 -19.18 19.40
N SER A 260 -12.61 -20.09 18.49
CA SER A 260 -12.51 -21.54 18.65
C SER A 260 -11.28 -22.16 17.97
N SER A 261 -10.36 -21.36 17.42
CA SER A 261 -9.09 -21.87 16.90
C SER A 261 -8.29 -22.56 18.02
N VAL A 262 -7.86 -23.76 17.76
CA VAL A 262 -6.98 -24.53 18.69
C VAL A 262 -5.51 -24.20 18.39
N LEU A 263 -5.18 -23.95 17.13
CA LEU A 263 -3.79 -23.74 16.74
C LEU A 263 -3.20 -22.41 17.25
N LYS A 264 -4.05 -21.40 17.53
CA LYS A 264 -3.62 -20.17 18.20
C LYS A 264 -3.19 -20.39 19.67
N LEU A 265 -3.55 -21.52 20.30
CA LEU A 265 -3.20 -21.87 21.70
C LEU A 265 -1.74 -22.35 21.77
N SER A 266 -0.78 -21.52 21.36
CA SER A 266 0.68 -21.78 21.37
C SER A 266 1.21 -22.79 20.35
N TYR A 267 0.37 -23.38 19.49
CA TYR A 267 0.82 -24.27 18.42
C TYR A 267 1.29 -23.52 17.16
N LEU A 268 0.72 -22.33 16.88
CA LEU A 268 1.12 -21.51 15.74
C LEU A 268 1.88 -20.27 16.24
N PRO A 269 3.22 -20.23 16.14
CA PRO A 269 4.00 -19.04 16.47
C PRO A 269 3.57 -17.87 15.57
N GLU A 270 3.57 -16.64 16.12
CA GLU A 270 3.21 -15.42 15.41
C GLU A 270 1.81 -15.46 14.77
N ALA A 271 0.85 -16.13 15.41
CA ALA A 271 -0.53 -16.29 14.94
C ALA A 271 -1.26 -14.94 14.77
N HIS A 272 -0.94 -13.93 15.58
CA HIS A 272 -1.55 -12.60 15.53
C HIS A 272 -0.82 -11.60 14.60
N THR A 273 0.34 -11.97 14.08
CA THR A 273 1.17 -11.14 13.18
C THR A 273 1.22 -11.75 11.77
N ASP A 274 2.19 -12.64 11.51
CA ASP A 274 2.50 -13.16 10.17
C ASP A 274 1.54 -14.26 9.70
N PHE A 275 0.95 -15.00 10.64
CA PHE A 275 0.06 -16.16 10.36
C PHE A 275 -1.41 -15.90 10.70
N ILE A 276 -1.82 -14.63 10.82
CA ILE A 276 -3.21 -14.29 11.12
C ILE A 276 -4.19 -14.80 10.05
N PHE A 277 -3.75 -14.90 8.80
CA PHE A 277 -4.58 -15.42 7.71
C PHE A 277 -4.91 -16.91 7.92
N ALA A 278 -4.01 -17.70 8.49
CA ALA A 278 -4.29 -19.08 8.85
C ALA A 278 -5.35 -19.18 9.94
N VAL A 279 -5.32 -18.26 10.93
CA VAL A 279 -6.35 -18.20 11.99
C VAL A 279 -7.71 -17.77 11.39
N ILE A 280 -7.71 -16.81 10.42
CA ILE A 280 -8.93 -16.45 9.67
C ILE A 280 -9.48 -17.69 8.95
N GLY A 281 -8.62 -18.46 8.29
CA GLY A 281 -9.00 -19.70 7.62
C GLY A 281 -9.57 -20.74 8.57
N GLU A 282 -9.00 -20.91 9.77
CA GLU A 282 -9.51 -21.84 10.78
C GLU A 282 -10.84 -21.39 11.39
N GLU A 283 -10.95 -20.11 11.81
CA GLU A 283 -12.11 -19.62 12.55
C GLU A 283 -13.32 -19.29 11.67
N LEU A 284 -13.09 -18.71 10.48
CA LEU A 284 -14.13 -18.26 9.55
C LEU A 284 -14.25 -19.14 8.30
N GLY A 285 -13.38 -20.12 8.12
CA GLY A 285 -13.38 -21.04 6.98
C GLY A 285 -13.15 -20.36 5.64
N LEU A 286 -13.49 -21.06 4.58
CA LEU A 286 -13.36 -20.56 3.20
C LEU A 286 -14.18 -19.29 2.96
N ILE A 287 -15.34 -19.15 3.60
CA ILE A 287 -16.17 -17.93 3.48
C ILE A 287 -15.42 -16.71 4.00
N GLY A 288 -14.75 -16.81 5.16
CA GLY A 288 -13.93 -15.72 5.71
C GLY A 288 -12.74 -15.38 4.82
N VAL A 289 -12.08 -16.40 4.28
CA VAL A 289 -10.98 -16.24 3.31
C VAL A 289 -11.45 -15.49 2.06
N ILE A 290 -12.57 -15.91 1.45
CA ILE A 290 -13.15 -15.25 0.27
C ILE A 290 -13.53 -13.80 0.57
N LEU A 291 -14.11 -13.53 1.74
CA LEU A 291 -14.48 -12.18 2.16
C LEU A 291 -13.23 -11.28 2.24
N VAL A 292 -12.18 -11.71 2.93
CA VAL A 292 -10.93 -10.94 3.09
C VAL A 292 -10.26 -10.71 1.74
N MET A 293 -10.13 -11.76 0.92
CA MET A 293 -9.56 -11.65 -0.43
C MET A 293 -10.40 -10.75 -1.33
N GLY A 294 -11.73 -10.81 -1.22
CA GLY A 294 -12.67 -9.95 -1.96
C GLY A 294 -12.51 -8.48 -1.58
N LEU A 295 -12.33 -8.17 -0.28
CA LEU A 295 -12.06 -6.80 0.18
C LEU A 295 -10.70 -6.28 -0.31
N PHE A 296 -9.64 -7.11 -0.30
CA PHE A 296 -8.37 -6.73 -0.91
C PHE A 296 -8.51 -6.51 -2.42
N ALA A 297 -9.18 -7.41 -3.14
CA ALA A 297 -9.42 -7.28 -4.57
C ALA A 297 -10.22 -6.00 -4.89
N LEU A 298 -11.21 -5.67 -4.07
CA LEU A 298 -11.98 -4.43 -4.20
C LEU A 298 -11.10 -3.19 -3.97
N ALA A 299 -10.33 -3.15 -2.87
CA ALA A 299 -9.45 -2.01 -2.55
C ALA A 299 -8.41 -1.78 -3.65
N VAL A 300 -7.71 -2.84 -4.04
CA VAL A 300 -6.68 -2.81 -5.09
C VAL A 300 -7.28 -2.47 -6.45
N GLY A 301 -8.36 -3.15 -6.84
CA GLY A 301 -9.02 -2.94 -8.13
C GLY A 301 -9.56 -1.52 -8.29
N ARG A 302 -10.18 -0.96 -7.24
CA ARG A 302 -10.64 0.45 -7.24
C ARG A 302 -9.47 1.42 -7.33
N GLY A 303 -8.40 1.20 -6.56
CA GLY A 303 -7.21 2.05 -6.61
C GLY A 303 -6.52 2.03 -7.97
N LEU A 304 -6.38 0.87 -8.60
CA LEU A 304 -5.83 0.74 -9.97
C LEU A 304 -6.75 1.40 -11.01
N TYR A 305 -8.06 1.16 -10.93
CA TYR A 305 -9.03 1.78 -11.84
C TYR A 305 -8.99 3.30 -11.78
N LEU A 306 -9.00 3.87 -10.56
CA LEU A 306 -8.93 5.31 -10.38
C LEU A 306 -7.56 5.86 -10.77
N GLY A 307 -6.49 5.10 -10.56
CA GLY A 307 -5.16 5.44 -11.05
C GLY A 307 -5.13 5.63 -12.57
N LEU A 308 -5.73 4.69 -13.34
CA LEU A 308 -5.88 4.80 -14.79
C LEU A 308 -6.66 6.07 -15.18
N LYS A 309 -7.80 6.29 -14.51
CA LYS A 309 -8.61 7.50 -14.75
C LYS A 309 -7.85 8.78 -14.45
N GLY A 310 -7.02 8.79 -13.40
CA GLY A 310 -6.15 9.92 -13.05
C GLY A 310 -5.17 10.27 -14.19
N VAL A 311 -4.53 9.26 -14.76
CA VAL A 311 -3.62 9.47 -15.90
C VAL A 311 -4.36 10.01 -17.13
N GLU A 312 -5.56 9.46 -17.44
CA GLU A 312 -6.40 9.89 -18.57
C GLU A 312 -6.88 11.35 -18.47
N VAL A 313 -7.14 11.84 -17.24
CA VAL A 313 -7.59 13.22 -17.01
C VAL A 313 -6.46 14.21 -16.76
N GLY A 314 -5.20 13.77 -16.89
CA GLY A 314 -4.02 14.61 -16.69
C GLY A 314 -3.54 14.74 -15.25
N GLN A 315 -4.18 14.11 -14.27
CA GLN A 315 -3.74 14.03 -12.87
C GLN A 315 -2.72 12.90 -12.69
N ARG A 316 -1.61 12.95 -13.45
CA ARG A 316 -0.63 11.87 -13.55
C ARG A 316 -0.01 11.49 -12.20
N PHE A 317 0.37 12.50 -11.40
CA PHE A 317 0.97 12.25 -10.10
C PHE A 317 0.01 11.47 -9.18
N ALA A 318 -1.24 11.96 -9.07
CA ALA A 318 -2.28 11.27 -8.30
C ALA A 318 -2.54 9.84 -8.83
N GLY A 319 -2.56 9.68 -10.16
CA GLY A 319 -2.70 8.38 -10.81
C GLY A 319 -1.57 7.41 -10.45
N TYR A 320 -0.30 7.84 -10.55
CA TYR A 320 0.84 6.98 -10.19
C TYR A 320 0.93 6.69 -8.69
N VAL A 321 0.56 7.64 -7.83
CA VAL A 321 0.45 7.39 -6.38
C VAL A 321 -0.62 6.34 -6.10
N ALA A 322 -1.79 6.44 -6.74
CA ALA A 322 -2.85 5.45 -6.60
C ALA A 322 -2.41 4.05 -7.08
N PHE A 323 -1.72 3.96 -8.21
CA PHE A 323 -1.10 2.71 -8.67
C PHE A 323 -0.11 2.14 -7.66
N GLY A 324 0.84 2.96 -7.21
CA GLY A 324 1.91 2.51 -6.33
C GLY A 324 1.40 1.98 -4.99
N ILE A 325 0.46 2.69 -4.36
CA ILE A 325 -0.14 2.24 -3.10
C ILE A 325 -0.98 0.97 -3.31
N SER A 326 -1.78 0.90 -4.39
CA SER A 326 -2.57 -0.29 -4.68
C SER A 326 -1.70 -1.51 -4.96
N LEU A 327 -0.60 -1.34 -5.71
CA LEU A 327 0.39 -2.40 -5.96
C LEU A 327 1.08 -2.83 -4.66
N MET A 328 1.43 -1.88 -3.79
CA MET A 328 2.04 -2.18 -2.49
C MET A 328 1.12 -3.03 -1.63
N LEU A 329 -0.16 -2.65 -1.51
CA LEU A 329 -1.17 -3.41 -0.78
C LEU A 329 -1.39 -4.80 -1.40
N ALA A 330 -1.49 -4.87 -2.73
CA ALA A 330 -1.67 -6.13 -3.45
C ALA A 330 -0.51 -7.09 -3.22
N MET A 331 0.73 -6.63 -3.45
CA MET A 331 1.92 -7.47 -3.31
C MET A 331 2.13 -7.92 -1.88
N GLN A 332 1.89 -7.04 -0.90
CA GLN A 332 2.01 -7.39 0.51
C GLN A 332 0.94 -8.42 0.92
N ALA A 333 -0.32 -8.27 0.48
CA ALA A 333 -1.38 -9.24 0.70
C ALA A 333 -1.07 -10.58 0.00
N ILE A 334 -0.67 -10.57 -1.27
CA ILE A 334 -0.30 -11.79 -2.03
C ILE A 334 0.84 -12.54 -1.33
N VAL A 335 1.87 -11.84 -0.87
CA VAL A 335 3.00 -12.50 -0.18
C VAL A 335 2.56 -13.06 1.16
N SER A 336 1.82 -12.30 1.98
CA SER A 336 1.33 -12.78 3.29
C SER A 336 0.41 -13.99 3.13
N VAL A 337 -0.58 -13.91 2.25
CA VAL A 337 -1.50 -15.02 1.97
C VAL A 337 -0.75 -16.22 1.35
N GLY A 338 0.14 -15.97 0.38
CA GLY A 338 0.93 -17.01 -0.25
C GLY A 338 1.83 -17.78 0.72
N VAL A 339 2.41 -17.09 1.72
CA VAL A 339 3.18 -17.71 2.80
C VAL A 339 2.28 -18.62 3.65
N ASN A 340 1.10 -18.14 4.05
CA ASN A 340 0.17 -18.90 4.87
C ASN A 340 -0.38 -20.16 4.16
N LEU A 341 -0.58 -20.06 2.82
CA LEU A 341 -1.03 -21.17 1.98
C LEU A 341 0.10 -22.11 1.52
N GLY A 342 1.34 -21.84 1.90
CA GLY A 342 2.48 -22.62 1.41
C GLY A 342 2.79 -22.44 -0.07
N ALA A 343 2.32 -21.37 -0.69
CA ALA A 343 2.65 -21.02 -2.09
C ALA A 343 3.94 -20.19 -2.21
N LEU A 344 4.39 -19.61 -1.10
CA LEU A 344 5.62 -18.81 -1.00
C LEU A 344 6.40 -19.19 0.26
N PRO A 345 7.75 -19.06 0.24
CA PRO A 345 8.57 -19.38 1.40
C PRO A 345 8.25 -18.45 2.59
N THR A 346 8.30 -19.01 3.79
CA THR A 346 7.94 -18.30 5.03
C THR A 346 8.73 -17.01 5.22
N LYS A 347 8.03 -15.88 5.35
CA LYS A 347 8.58 -14.55 5.57
C LYS A 347 7.68 -13.78 6.53
N GLY A 348 8.29 -12.99 7.42
CA GLY A 348 7.59 -12.12 8.35
C GLY A 348 7.08 -10.85 7.66
N LEU A 349 5.96 -10.91 6.97
CA LEU A 349 5.27 -9.78 6.39
C LEU A 349 3.83 -9.75 6.87
N THR A 350 3.49 -8.70 7.58
CA THR A 350 2.14 -8.49 8.11
C THR A 350 1.13 -8.31 6.99
N LEU A 351 -0.09 -8.85 7.16
CA LEU A 351 -1.21 -8.63 6.27
C LEU A 351 -1.76 -7.20 6.49
N PRO A 352 -1.76 -6.32 5.46
CA PRO A 352 -2.12 -4.91 5.63
C PRO A 352 -3.49 -4.71 6.28
N LEU A 353 -3.60 -3.81 7.25
CA LEU A 353 -4.81 -3.48 8.02
C LEU A 353 -5.40 -4.62 8.86
N ILE A 354 -4.89 -5.84 8.77
CA ILE A 354 -5.43 -7.00 9.47
C ILE A 354 -4.47 -7.49 10.56
N SER A 355 -3.18 -7.68 10.24
CA SER A 355 -2.20 -8.18 11.22
C SER A 355 -1.89 -7.17 12.31
N TYR A 356 -1.65 -7.66 13.51
CA TYR A 356 -1.07 -6.86 14.58
C TYR A 356 0.32 -6.34 14.17
N GLY A 357 0.50 -5.02 14.23
CA GLY A 357 1.77 -4.41 13.91
C GLY A 357 1.74 -2.90 14.15
N GLY A 358 2.30 -2.43 15.27
CA GLY A 358 2.19 -1.04 15.70
C GLY A 358 2.50 0.00 14.61
N SER A 359 3.76 0.08 14.17
CA SER A 359 4.17 1.03 13.12
C SER A 359 3.58 0.68 11.75
N SER A 360 3.41 -0.61 11.45
CA SER A 360 2.82 -1.07 10.18
C SER A 360 1.36 -0.62 10.06
N MET A 361 0.55 -0.77 11.12
CA MET A 361 -0.84 -0.32 11.15
C MET A 361 -0.95 1.18 10.88
N VAL A 362 -0.18 2.01 11.62
CA VAL A 362 -0.21 3.47 11.47
C VAL A 362 0.16 3.91 10.05
N LEU A 363 1.22 3.34 9.49
CA LEU A 363 1.70 3.72 8.17
C LEU A 363 0.85 3.15 7.03
N THR A 364 0.25 1.97 7.21
CA THR A 364 -0.74 1.45 6.25
C THR A 364 -2.00 2.31 6.25
N CYS A 365 -2.48 2.77 7.40
CA CYS A 365 -3.56 3.75 7.46
C CYS A 365 -3.18 5.07 6.80
N ALA A 366 -1.95 5.56 6.99
CA ALA A 366 -1.47 6.76 6.29
C ALA A 366 -1.43 6.55 4.77
N MET A 367 -0.96 5.39 4.27
CA MET A 367 -1.04 5.03 2.85
C MET A 367 -2.47 5.01 2.34
N ALA A 368 -3.41 4.44 3.10
CA ALA A 368 -4.84 4.46 2.78
C ALA A 368 -5.38 5.90 2.69
N GLY A 369 -4.97 6.77 3.60
CA GLY A 369 -5.31 8.21 3.57
C GLY A 369 -4.78 8.92 2.33
N VAL A 370 -3.52 8.67 1.94
CA VAL A 370 -2.94 9.21 0.69
C VAL A 370 -3.67 8.67 -0.54
N LEU A 371 -4.02 7.38 -0.55
CA LEU A 371 -4.79 6.77 -1.64
C LEU A 371 -6.18 7.41 -1.76
N LEU A 372 -6.90 7.59 -0.66
CA LEU A 372 -8.19 8.29 -0.63
C LEU A 372 -8.06 9.74 -1.11
N ARG A 373 -7.00 10.44 -0.72
CA ARG A 373 -6.70 11.80 -1.23
C ARG A 373 -6.48 11.79 -2.74
N ALA A 374 -5.71 10.82 -3.25
CA ALA A 374 -5.49 10.68 -4.69
C ALA A 374 -6.82 10.48 -5.45
N THR A 375 -7.69 9.61 -4.95
CA THR A 375 -9.02 9.39 -5.56
C THR A 375 -9.89 10.64 -5.53
N TRP A 376 -9.84 11.42 -4.46
CA TRP A 376 -10.56 12.69 -4.35
C TRP A 376 -10.10 13.72 -5.40
N GLU A 377 -8.77 13.89 -5.58
CA GLU A 377 -8.22 14.81 -6.59
C GLU A 377 -8.56 14.36 -8.02
N ILE A 378 -8.51 13.05 -8.28
CA ILE A 378 -8.89 12.45 -9.57
C ILE A 378 -10.37 12.67 -9.85
N ASN A 379 -11.27 12.36 -8.90
CA ASN A 379 -12.71 12.55 -9.06
C ASN A 379 -13.06 14.03 -9.27
N ARG A 380 -12.40 14.93 -8.55
CA ARG A 380 -12.57 16.39 -8.76
C ARG A 380 -12.19 16.80 -10.18
N ALA A 381 -11.13 16.25 -10.76
CA ALA A 381 -10.72 16.54 -12.13
C ALA A 381 -11.70 15.94 -13.16
N LEU A 382 -12.23 14.75 -12.89
CA LEU A 382 -13.27 14.12 -13.71
C LEU A 382 -14.54 14.96 -13.76
N ASP A 383 -15.03 15.43 -12.58
CA ASP A 383 -16.20 16.29 -12.47
C ASP A 383 -15.99 17.62 -13.23
N ALA A 384 -14.81 18.23 -13.08
CA ALA A 384 -14.46 19.46 -13.80
C ALA A 384 -14.52 19.25 -15.33
N ARG A 385 -13.98 18.13 -15.83
CA ARG A 385 -14.01 17.77 -17.25
C ARG A 385 -15.42 17.51 -17.76
N GLN A 386 -16.26 16.87 -16.95
CA GLN A 386 -17.66 16.63 -17.30
C GLN A 386 -18.48 17.94 -17.33
N MET A 387 -18.25 18.84 -16.37
CA MET A 387 -18.88 20.16 -16.36
C MET A 387 -18.49 20.98 -17.59
N ALA A 388 -17.21 20.98 -17.96
CA ALA A 388 -16.73 21.67 -19.15
C ALA A 388 -17.37 21.14 -20.45
N LYS A 389 -17.59 19.82 -20.55
CA LYS A 389 -18.28 19.21 -21.70
C LYS A 389 -19.79 19.52 -21.75
N ARG A 390 -20.42 19.80 -20.62
CA ARG A 390 -21.85 20.12 -20.52
C ARG A 390 -22.15 21.61 -20.73
N MET A 391 -21.13 22.47 -20.75
CA MET A 391 -21.31 23.89 -21.12
C MET A 391 -21.45 23.97 -22.64
N PRO A 392 -22.61 24.43 -23.18
CA PRO A 392 -22.73 24.63 -24.63
C PRO A 392 -21.70 25.68 -25.10
N GLU A 393 -21.29 25.57 -26.36
CA GLU A 393 -20.46 26.56 -27.07
C GLU A 393 -21.04 27.98 -27.11
N ALA A 394 -22.21 28.20 -26.52
CA ALA A 394 -22.96 29.47 -26.48
C ALA A 394 -22.28 30.60 -25.67
N VAL A 395 -21.02 30.46 -25.27
CA VAL A 395 -20.18 31.54 -24.74
C VAL A 395 -18.87 31.61 -25.51
N ALA A 396 -18.87 31.23 -26.80
CA ALA A 396 -17.90 31.76 -27.73
C ALA A 396 -18.18 33.28 -27.85
N ALA A 397 -17.16 34.10 -27.62
CA ALA A 397 -17.26 35.56 -27.59
C ALA A 397 -18.08 36.09 -28.77
N PRO A 398 -18.92 37.10 -28.55
CA PRO A 398 -19.57 37.77 -29.67
C PRO A 398 -18.48 38.22 -30.65
N ASP A 399 -18.71 37.88 -31.92
CA ASP A 399 -17.81 38.21 -33.00
C ASP A 399 -17.54 39.73 -33.00
N VAL A 400 -16.33 40.11 -32.58
CA VAL A 400 -15.90 41.51 -32.48
C VAL A 400 -15.93 42.18 -33.86
N ASN A 401 -16.10 41.43 -34.96
CA ASN A 401 -16.21 41.91 -36.32
C ASN A 401 -17.59 42.50 -36.69
N ASP A 402 -18.66 42.24 -35.91
CA ASP A 402 -19.96 42.87 -36.19
C ASP A 402 -20.10 44.29 -35.61
N ALA A 403 -19.14 44.77 -34.82
CA ALA A 403 -19.16 46.14 -34.27
C ALA A 403 -18.49 47.20 -35.15
N VAL A 404 -17.92 46.82 -36.28
CA VAL A 404 -17.23 47.75 -37.19
C VAL A 404 -17.87 47.68 -38.59
N ARG A 405 -19.18 47.92 -38.72
CA ARG A 405 -19.78 48.39 -39.97
C ARG A 405 -20.01 49.89 -39.84
N PRO A 406 -19.32 50.74 -40.62
CA PRO A 406 -19.63 52.16 -40.66
C PRO A 406 -21.06 52.33 -41.21
N ARG A 407 -21.92 53.04 -40.46
CA ARG A 407 -23.18 53.55 -40.96
C ARG A 407 -22.80 54.56 -42.06
N GLU A 408 -22.79 54.13 -43.30
CA GLU A 408 -22.83 55.08 -44.40
C GLU A 408 -24.16 55.85 -44.35
N ALA A 409 -24.01 57.18 -44.23
CA ALA A 409 -25.08 58.11 -44.16
C ALA A 409 -25.79 58.15 -45.50
N ALA A 410 -27.09 58.02 -45.51
CA ALA A 410 -27.96 58.51 -46.57
C ALA A 410 -28.14 60.02 -46.42
N VAL A 411 -27.47 60.80 -47.30
CA VAL A 411 -27.79 62.14 -47.59
C VAL A 411 -28.19 62.17 -49.06
N ALA A 412 -29.43 62.35 -49.35
CA ALA A 412 -30.03 63.13 -50.45
C ALA A 412 -31.56 63.08 -50.33
#